data_096053da2d9453364071de22b1f2dd3e
#
_entry.id   096053da2d9453364071de22b1f2dd3e
#
_cell.length_a   1.000
_cell.length_b   1.000
_cell.length_c   1.000
_cell.angle_alpha   90.00
_cell.angle_beta   90.00
_cell.angle_gamma   90.00
#
_symmetry.space_group_name_H-M   'P 1'
#
loop_
_entity.id
_entity.type
_entity.pdbx_description
1 polymer ?
#
loop_
_entity_poly.entity_id
_entity_poly.type
_entity_poly.pdbx_seq_one_letter_code
_entity_poly.pdbx_strand_id
1 'polypeptide(L)'
;VSELSDEWVDYDWLLDATEKWCQDRAIYLALMQSIKIADGGETKFTKGAIPSILQDALAVSFDEHIGHDYIEQSSDRYEFYHRKEEKIPFDLEKFNFITKGGLPNKTLNIALAGTGVGKSLFMCHMAGSALTQGYNVLYITCEMAEEKIAERIDANHLNVNVKDITELPEVLFNSKVNEISRKTQGKL
;
A
#
# COMPACT_ATOMS: atom_id res chain seq x y z
N VAL A 1 -32.20 -33.70 4.39
CA VAL A 1 -33.27 -33.04 3.59
C VAL A 1 -34.51 -32.77 4.44
N SER A 2 -34.72 -33.48 5.57
CA SER A 2 -35.86 -33.30 6.47
C SER A 2 -35.71 -32.13 7.48
N GLU A 3 -34.63 -31.38 7.44
CA GLU A 3 -34.35 -30.25 8.35
C GLU A 3 -34.38 -28.90 7.66
N LEU A 4 -34.79 -28.85 6.39
CA LEU A 4 -34.97 -27.57 5.67
C LEU A 4 -36.32 -26.98 6.08
N SER A 5 -36.29 -25.82 6.73
CA SER A 5 -37.50 -25.06 7.04
C SER A 5 -37.92 -24.23 5.80
N ASP A 6 -39.24 -24.10 5.60
CA ASP A 6 -39.83 -23.23 4.59
C ASP A 6 -39.94 -21.75 5.09
N GLU A 7 -39.11 -21.37 6.07
CA GLU A 7 -39.07 -20.00 6.55
C GLU A 7 -38.48 -19.06 5.48
N TRP A 8 -39.14 -17.92 5.29
CA TRP A 8 -38.68 -16.90 4.38
C TRP A 8 -37.34 -16.35 4.85
N VAL A 9 -36.34 -16.37 3.98
CA VAL A 9 -35.00 -15.85 4.26
C VAL A 9 -34.77 -14.63 3.38
N ASP A 10 -34.20 -13.58 3.96
CA ASP A 10 -33.80 -12.40 3.22
C ASP A 10 -32.80 -12.80 2.12
N TYR A 11 -33.10 -12.38 0.89
CA TYR A 11 -32.28 -12.74 -0.27
C TYR A 11 -30.85 -12.17 -0.16
N ASP A 12 -30.71 -10.93 0.31
CA ASP A 12 -29.40 -10.29 0.44
C ASP A 12 -28.57 -10.99 1.52
N TRP A 13 -29.18 -11.34 2.65
CA TRP A 13 -28.51 -12.14 3.67
C TRP A 13 -28.08 -13.51 3.14
N LEU A 14 -28.93 -14.18 2.36
CA LEU A 14 -28.62 -15.48 1.78
C LEU A 14 -27.47 -15.39 0.79
N LEU A 15 -27.39 -14.33 -0.02
CA LEU A 15 -26.34 -14.08 -0.96
C LEU A 15 -25.00 -13.88 -0.23
N ASP A 16 -24.97 -13.01 0.78
CA ASP A 16 -23.78 -12.72 1.59
C ASP A 16 -23.28 -13.98 2.33
N ALA A 17 -24.21 -14.73 2.94
CA ALA A 17 -23.86 -15.96 3.65
C ALA A 17 -23.31 -17.02 2.70
N THR A 18 -23.84 -17.12 1.48
CA THR A 18 -23.39 -18.06 0.45
C THR A 18 -22.03 -17.63 -0.09
N GLU A 19 -21.83 -16.34 -0.36
CA GLU A 19 -20.54 -15.81 -0.80
C GLU A 19 -19.45 -16.11 0.22
N LYS A 20 -19.71 -15.80 1.49
CA LYS A 20 -18.78 -16.07 2.59
C LYS A 20 -18.44 -17.56 2.67
N TRP A 21 -19.43 -18.43 2.57
CA TRP A 21 -19.19 -19.88 2.56
C TRP A 21 -18.34 -20.32 1.36
N CYS A 22 -18.57 -19.76 0.17
CA CYS A 22 -17.76 -20.04 -1.02
C CYS A 22 -16.32 -19.57 -0.87
N GLN A 23 -16.09 -18.38 -0.30
CA GLN A 23 -14.77 -17.83 0.00
C GLN A 23 -14.01 -18.74 0.99
N ASP A 24 -14.63 -19.06 2.12
CA ASP A 24 -14.05 -19.94 3.15
C ASP A 24 -13.71 -21.32 2.56
N ARG A 25 -14.60 -21.85 1.73
CA ARG A 25 -14.39 -23.15 1.07
C ARG A 25 -13.29 -23.12 0.04
N ALA A 26 -13.20 -22.06 -0.76
CA ALA A 26 -12.12 -21.87 -1.74
C ALA A 26 -10.76 -21.80 -1.06
N ILE A 27 -10.64 -21.01 0.01
CA ILE A 27 -9.41 -20.90 0.81
C ILE A 27 -9.04 -22.26 1.41
N TYR A 28 -9.99 -22.98 1.99
CA TYR A 28 -9.74 -24.31 2.56
C TYR A 28 -9.18 -25.28 1.51
N LEU A 29 -9.80 -25.34 0.33
CA LEU A 29 -9.37 -26.21 -0.76
C LEU A 29 -7.98 -25.82 -1.29
N ALA A 30 -7.70 -24.52 -1.44
CA ALA A 30 -6.41 -24.02 -1.85
C ALA A 30 -5.30 -24.36 -0.85
N LEU A 31 -5.56 -24.25 0.45
CA LEU A 31 -4.64 -24.67 1.51
C LEU A 31 -4.36 -26.16 1.46
N MET A 32 -5.40 -26.98 1.34
CA MET A 32 -5.24 -28.45 1.22
C MET A 32 -4.43 -28.86 -0.02
N GLN A 33 -4.65 -28.17 -1.16
CA GLN A 33 -3.88 -28.39 -2.36
C GLN A 33 -2.43 -27.93 -2.18
N SER A 34 -2.22 -26.78 -1.58
CA SER A 34 -0.88 -26.24 -1.31
C SER A 34 -0.05 -27.17 -0.42
N ILE A 35 -0.67 -27.76 0.60
CA ILE A 35 -0.03 -28.78 1.47
C ILE A 35 0.38 -30.00 0.65
N LYS A 36 -0.51 -30.54 -0.21
CA LYS A 36 -0.18 -31.69 -1.07
C LYS A 36 0.99 -31.39 -2.01
N ILE A 37 1.06 -30.17 -2.57
CA ILE A 37 2.16 -29.73 -3.42
C ILE A 37 3.46 -29.62 -2.60
N ALA A 38 3.41 -29.07 -1.39
CA ALA A 38 4.56 -28.92 -0.51
C ALA A 38 5.15 -30.27 -0.09
N ASP A 39 4.29 -31.24 0.20
CA ASP A 39 4.65 -32.61 0.59
C ASP A 39 5.07 -33.50 -0.58
N GLY A 40 4.96 -32.98 -1.83
CA GLY A 40 5.33 -33.75 -3.04
C GLY A 40 4.30 -34.80 -3.46
N GLY A 41 3.11 -34.78 -2.89
CA GLY A 41 1.99 -35.67 -3.26
C GLY A 41 1.24 -35.25 -4.53
N GLU A 42 1.49 -34.05 -5.04
CA GLU A 42 0.92 -33.52 -6.28
C GLU A 42 2.03 -33.29 -7.32
N THR A 43 1.91 -33.94 -8.47
CA THR A 43 2.92 -33.89 -9.54
C THR A 43 2.60 -32.90 -10.65
N LYS A 44 1.35 -32.41 -10.70
CA LYS A 44 0.91 -31.49 -11.76
C LYS A 44 1.39 -30.04 -11.55
N PHE A 45 1.62 -29.67 -10.30
CA PHE A 45 2.00 -28.32 -9.92
C PHE A 45 3.34 -28.30 -9.20
N THR A 46 4.15 -27.28 -9.49
CA THR A 46 5.40 -27.02 -8.75
C THR A 46 5.11 -26.17 -7.51
N LYS A 47 6.03 -26.16 -6.53
CA LYS A 47 5.92 -25.32 -5.33
C LYS A 47 5.74 -23.83 -5.66
N GLY A 48 6.24 -23.38 -6.81
CA GLY A 48 6.06 -22.02 -7.29
C GLY A 48 4.62 -21.65 -7.69
N ALA A 49 3.72 -22.62 -7.85
CA ALA A 49 2.31 -22.37 -8.15
C ALA A 49 1.47 -22.08 -6.88
N ILE A 50 1.99 -22.34 -5.68
CA ILE A 50 1.25 -22.15 -4.41
C ILE A 50 0.73 -20.70 -4.25
N PRO A 51 1.54 -19.64 -4.49
CA PRO A 51 1.03 -18.28 -4.36
C PRO A 51 -0.16 -17.98 -5.28
N SER A 52 -0.12 -18.45 -6.54
CA SER A 52 -1.22 -18.24 -7.49
C SER A 52 -2.49 -18.97 -7.04
N ILE A 53 -2.39 -20.21 -6.60
CA ILE A 53 -3.52 -21.01 -6.10
C ILE A 53 -4.22 -20.31 -4.92
N LEU A 54 -3.43 -19.75 -3.99
CA LEU A 54 -3.97 -19.00 -2.85
C LEU A 54 -4.57 -17.66 -3.27
N GLN A 55 -3.94 -16.97 -4.22
CA GLN A 55 -4.45 -15.71 -4.76
C GLN A 55 -5.78 -15.89 -5.47
N ASP A 56 -5.92 -16.94 -6.28
CA ASP A 56 -7.17 -17.26 -6.99
C ASP A 56 -8.29 -17.57 -5.99
N ALA A 57 -7.98 -18.29 -4.90
CA ALA A 57 -8.96 -18.58 -3.85
C ALA A 57 -9.41 -17.32 -3.09
N LEU A 58 -8.52 -16.36 -2.89
CA LEU A 58 -8.84 -15.08 -2.24
C LEU A 58 -9.62 -14.12 -3.15
N ALA A 59 -9.61 -14.35 -4.47
CA ALA A 59 -10.32 -13.54 -5.45
C ALA A 59 -11.78 -13.97 -5.67
N VAL A 60 -12.26 -15.01 -4.97
CA VAL A 60 -13.66 -15.45 -5.07
C VAL A 60 -14.58 -14.37 -4.53
N SER A 61 -15.45 -13.82 -5.38
CA SER A 61 -16.45 -12.81 -5.05
C SER A 61 -17.68 -13.00 -5.93
N PHE A 62 -18.84 -12.72 -5.35
CA PHE A 62 -20.13 -12.65 -6.06
C PHE A 62 -20.46 -11.22 -6.49
N ASP A 63 -19.52 -10.30 -6.31
CA ASP A 63 -19.70 -8.92 -6.73
C ASP A 63 -19.87 -8.84 -8.25
N GLU A 64 -21.10 -8.59 -8.69
CA GLU A 64 -21.44 -8.41 -10.10
C GLU A 64 -21.06 -7.02 -10.61
N HIS A 65 -20.64 -6.12 -9.72
CA HIS A 65 -20.29 -4.73 -10.06
C HIS A 65 -18.87 -4.65 -10.64
N ILE A 66 -18.67 -5.29 -11.77
CA ILE A 66 -17.44 -5.15 -12.57
C ILE A 66 -17.58 -3.87 -13.40
N GLY A 67 -17.11 -2.77 -12.83
CA GLY A 67 -17.07 -1.50 -13.53
C GLY A 67 -18.07 -0.47 -13.01
N HIS A 68 -18.26 0.60 -13.77
CA HIS A 68 -19.12 1.72 -13.42
C HIS A 68 -20.16 1.92 -14.51
N ASP A 69 -21.46 1.82 -14.16
CA ASP A 69 -22.52 2.18 -15.09
C ASP A 69 -22.56 3.70 -15.29
N TYR A 70 -22.25 4.11 -16.52
CA TYR A 70 -22.09 5.53 -16.81
C TYR A 70 -23.42 6.31 -16.70
N ILE A 71 -24.53 5.70 -16.99
CA ILE A 71 -25.85 6.37 -16.97
C ILE A 71 -26.47 6.30 -15.58
N GLU A 72 -26.60 5.10 -15.03
CA GLU A 72 -27.30 4.87 -13.76
C GLU A 72 -26.57 5.48 -12.58
N GLN A 73 -25.25 5.45 -12.53
CA GLN A 73 -24.42 5.97 -11.44
C GLN A 73 -24.00 7.43 -11.66
N SER A 74 -24.81 8.22 -12.33
CA SER A 74 -24.49 9.64 -12.56
C SER A 74 -24.44 10.48 -11.28
N SER A 75 -25.28 10.18 -10.29
CA SER A 75 -25.30 10.86 -8.99
C SER A 75 -24.04 10.60 -8.19
N ASP A 76 -23.56 9.35 -8.17
CA ASP A 76 -22.34 8.95 -7.46
C ASP A 76 -21.11 9.66 -8.05
N ARG A 77 -21.09 9.81 -9.39
CA ARG A 77 -20.03 10.58 -10.05
C ARG A 77 -20.09 12.07 -9.70
N TYR A 78 -21.27 12.63 -9.64
CA TYR A 78 -21.43 14.03 -9.26
C TYR A 78 -20.89 14.27 -7.84
N GLU A 79 -21.21 13.42 -6.88
CA GLU A 79 -20.68 13.46 -5.52
C GLU A 79 -19.17 13.27 -5.49
N PHE A 80 -18.64 12.32 -6.27
CA PHE A 80 -17.20 12.11 -6.41
C PHE A 80 -16.47 13.35 -6.92
N TYR A 81 -17.00 14.05 -7.92
CA TYR A 81 -16.40 15.27 -8.47
C TYR A 81 -16.39 16.45 -7.49
N HIS A 82 -17.33 16.47 -6.53
CA HIS A 82 -17.44 17.52 -5.53
C HIS A 82 -16.82 17.15 -4.19
N ARG A 83 -16.38 15.91 -4.04
CA ARG A 83 -15.67 15.45 -2.85
C ARG A 83 -14.29 16.11 -2.77
N LYS A 84 -13.98 16.70 -1.62
CA LYS A 84 -12.62 17.18 -1.34
C LYS A 84 -11.66 16.00 -1.33
N GLU A 85 -10.77 15.93 -2.30
CA GLU A 85 -9.74 14.91 -2.36
C GLU A 85 -8.67 15.20 -1.31
N GLU A 86 -8.40 14.21 -0.45
CA GLU A 86 -7.27 14.27 0.47
C GLU A 86 -5.98 14.04 -0.31
N LYS A 87 -5.05 14.98 -0.16
CA LYS A 87 -3.74 14.94 -0.81
C LYS A 87 -2.63 14.87 0.22
N ILE A 88 -1.55 14.22 -0.14
CA ILE A 88 -0.32 14.20 0.67
C ILE A 88 0.46 15.47 0.32
N PRO A 89 0.53 16.47 1.20
CA PRO A 89 1.21 17.70 0.90
C PRO A 89 2.73 17.51 0.86
N PHE A 90 3.39 18.31 0.04
CA PHE A 90 4.83 18.50 0.13
C PHE A 90 5.13 19.43 1.32
N ASP A 91 6.30 19.33 1.89
CA ASP A 91 6.82 20.37 2.80
C ASP A 91 7.41 21.58 2.03
N LEU A 92 7.39 21.52 0.70
CA LEU A 92 7.83 22.54 -0.23
C LEU A 92 6.62 23.32 -0.78
N GLU A 93 6.42 24.56 -0.31
CA GLU A 93 5.25 25.39 -0.66
C GLU A 93 5.03 25.53 -2.16
N LYS A 94 6.10 25.70 -2.94
CA LYS A 94 6.00 25.83 -4.39
C LYS A 94 5.42 24.58 -5.07
N PHE A 95 5.77 23.40 -4.59
CA PHE A 95 5.21 22.15 -5.10
C PHE A 95 3.72 22.01 -4.72
N ASN A 96 3.35 22.39 -3.50
CA ASN A 96 1.95 22.44 -3.10
C ASN A 96 1.13 23.42 -3.95
N PHE A 97 1.69 24.56 -4.30
CA PHE A 97 1.05 25.51 -5.20
C PHE A 97 0.81 24.91 -6.59
N ILE A 98 1.85 24.27 -7.19
CA ILE A 98 1.77 23.67 -8.53
C ILE A 98 0.77 22.49 -8.54
N THR A 99 0.78 21.64 -7.52
CA THR A 99 -0.06 20.44 -7.42
C THR A 99 -1.43 20.70 -6.79
N LYS A 100 -1.71 21.96 -6.44
CA LYS A 100 -2.94 22.37 -5.75
C LYS A 100 -3.18 21.58 -4.46
N GLY A 101 -2.14 21.50 -3.62
CA GLY A 101 -2.22 20.96 -2.26
C GLY A 101 -1.49 19.65 -2.02
N GLY A 102 -0.79 19.08 -3.00
CA GLY A 102 0.00 17.85 -2.79
C GLY A 102 -0.28 16.75 -3.81
N LEU A 103 0.17 15.55 -3.47
CA LEU A 103 -0.01 14.34 -4.27
C LEU A 103 -1.39 13.71 -3.99
N PRO A 104 -2.25 13.53 -4.99
CA PRO A 104 -3.53 12.85 -4.81
C PRO A 104 -3.34 11.35 -4.58
N ASN A 105 -4.28 10.74 -3.86
CA ASN A 105 -4.30 9.29 -3.65
C ASN A 105 -4.56 8.51 -4.95
N LYS A 106 -4.10 7.27 -5.02
CA LYS A 106 -4.30 6.37 -6.18
C LYS A 106 -3.76 6.93 -7.51
N THR A 107 -2.71 7.71 -7.46
CA THR A 107 -2.08 8.28 -8.67
C THR A 107 -0.63 7.85 -8.80
N LEU A 108 -0.16 7.75 -10.05
CA LEU A 108 1.25 7.60 -10.38
C LEU A 108 1.88 8.97 -10.61
N ASN A 109 2.84 9.33 -9.78
CA ASN A 109 3.59 10.56 -9.90
C ASN A 109 5.04 10.25 -10.28
N ILE A 110 5.57 10.92 -11.29
CA ILE A 110 6.90 10.64 -11.83
C ILE A 110 7.77 11.88 -11.67
N ALA A 111 8.88 11.75 -10.92
CA ALA A 111 9.92 12.75 -10.84
C ALA A 111 10.94 12.54 -11.96
N LEU A 112 10.97 13.45 -12.94
CA LEU A 112 11.90 13.41 -14.06
C LEU A 112 12.98 14.46 -13.89
N ALA A 113 14.24 14.04 -13.91
CA ALA A 113 15.39 14.92 -13.87
C ALA A 113 16.60 14.29 -14.57
N GLY A 114 17.49 15.10 -15.06
CA GLY A 114 18.76 14.64 -15.63
C GLY A 114 19.68 13.98 -14.59
N THR A 115 20.76 13.39 -15.07
CA THR A 115 21.78 12.75 -14.21
C THR A 115 22.45 13.82 -13.32
N GLY A 116 22.60 13.53 -12.03
CA GLY A 116 23.27 14.41 -11.07
C GLY A 116 22.46 15.61 -10.58
N VAL A 117 21.24 15.84 -11.07
CA VAL A 117 20.38 16.98 -10.69
C VAL A 117 19.77 16.83 -9.29
N GLY A 118 19.83 15.65 -8.68
CA GLY A 118 19.34 15.44 -7.32
C GLY A 118 18.02 14.67 -7.23
N LYS A 119 17.60 13.96 -8.28
CA LYS A 119 16.35 13.15 -8.30
C LYS A 119 16.23 12.24 -7.07
N SER A 120 17.27 11.45 -6.76
CA SER A 120 17.28 10.55 -5.61
C SER A 120 17.21 11.28 -4.27
N LEU A 121 17.84 12.47 -4.16
CA LEU A 121 17.74 13.32 -2.97
C LEU A 121 16.31 13.85 -2.80
N PHE A 122 15.68 14.29 -3.88
CA PHE A 122 14.27 14.69 -3.87
C PHE A 122 13.35 13.56 -3.42
N MET A 123 13.56 12.34 -3.92
CA MET A 123 12.75 11.17 -3.53
C MET A 123 12.97 10.82 -2.04
N CYS A 124 14.21 10.87 -1.53
CA CYS A 124 14.50 10.67 -0.11
C CYS A 124 13.84 11.75 0.75
N HIS A 125 13.89 13.02 0.31
CA HIS A 125 13.23 14.14 0.99
C HIS A 125 11.71 13.93 1.06
N MET A 126 11.09 13.52 -0.04
CA MET A 126 9.65 13.22 -0.08
C MET A 126 9.27 12.07 0.85
N ALA A 127 10.08 11.01 0.90
CA ALA A 127 9.86 9.88 1.80
C ALA A 127 9.92 10.33 3.27
N GLY A 128 10.94 11.10 3.63
CA GLY A 128 11.10 11.65 4.97
C GLY A 128 9.98 12.62 5.35
N SER A 129 9.58 13.50 4.45
CA SER A 129 8.47 14.43 4.66
C SER A 129 7.15 13.71 4.88
N ALA A 130 6.83 12.70 4.07
CA ALA A 130 5.62 11.89 4.24
C ALA A 130 5.62 11.13 5.58
N LEU A 131 6.77 10.57 5.97
CA LEU A 131 6.95 9.91 7.27
C LEU A 131 6.64 10.84 8.43
N THR A 132 7.18 12.07 8.43
CA THR A 132 6.95 13.03 9.51
C THR A 132 5.52 13.54 9.58
N GLN A 133 4.78 13.47 8.49
CA GLN A 133 3.35 13.76 8.42
C GLN A 133 2.46 12.59 8.87
N GLY A 134 3.04 11.44 9.27
CA GLY A 134 2.33 10.27 9.77
C GLY A 134 1.93 9.24 8.71
N TYR A 135 2.37 9.41 7.46
CA TYR A 135 2.09 8.44 6.39
C TYR A 135 3.05 7.25 6.45
N ASN A 136 2.55 6.08 6.07
CA ASN A 136 3.41 4.92 5.83
C ASN A 136 4.03 5.04 4.44
N VAL A 137 5.34 4.82 4.37
CA VAL A 137 6.12 4.94 3.14
C VAL A 137 6.80 3.60 2.83
N LEU A 138 6.66 3.12 1.61
CA LEU A 138 7.47 2.03 1.08
C LEU A 138 8.43 2.62 0.05
N TYR A 139 9.72 2.58 0.33
CA TYR A 139 10.77 3.02 -0.59
C TYR A 139 11.45 1.81 -1.24
N ILE A 140 11.33 1.69 -2.56
CA ILE A 140 11.96 0.60 -3.32
C ILE A 140 13.13 1.19 -4.11
N THR A 141 14.32 0.67 -3.88
CA THR A 141 15.55 1.05 -4.58
C THR A 141 16.10 -0.11 -5.40
N CYS A 142 16.45 0.15 -6.67
CA CYS A 142 17.06 -0.82 -7.57
C CYS A 142 18.51 -0.44 -7.95
N GLU A 143 18.98 0.74 -7.54
CA GLU A 143 20.29 1.29 -7.92
C GLU A 143 21.21 1.41 -6.71
N MET A 144 20.67 1.77 -5.55
CA MET A 144 21.44 2.05 -4.35
C MET A 144 21.08 1.08 -3.22
N ALA A 145 22.06 0.78 -2.35
CA ALA A 145 21.78 0.02 -1.14
C ALA A 145 20.81 0.77 -0.20
N GLU A 146 20.00 0.03 0.54
CA GLU A 146 18.99 0.60 1.44
C GLU A 146 19.61 1.48 2.53
N GLU A 147 20.79 1.14 3.03
CA GLU A 147 21.51 1.95 4.00
C GLU A 147 21.91 3.31 3.43
N LYS A 148 22.18 3.38 2.12
CA LYS A 148 22.51 4.65 1.44
C LYS A 148 21.27 5.53 1.22
N ILE A 149 20.11 4.94 1.12
CA ILE A 149 18.84 5.67 1.13
C ILE A 149 18.55 6.18 2.55
N ALA A 150 18.69 5.32 3.56
CA ALA A 150 18.53 5.68 4.97
C ALA A 150 19.47 6.83 5.36
N GLU A 151 20.75 6.76 5.03
CA GLU A 151 21.75 7.81 5.27
C GLU A 151 21.31 9.19 4.74
N ARG A 152 20.67 9.22 3.55
CA ARG A 152 20.17 10.48 2.96
C ARG A 152 18.92 11.00 3.65
N ILE A 153 18.04 10.11 4.08
CA ILE A 153 16.83 10.46 4.83
C ILE A 153 17.22 10.97 6.22
N ASP A 154 18.16 10.30 6.88
CA ASP A 154 18.70 10.72 8.18
C ASP A 154 19.38 12.08 8.08
N ALA A 155 20.23 12.31 7.07
CA ALA A 155 20.85 13.61 6.84
C ALA A 155 19.81 14.72 6.71
N ASN A 156 18.72 14.47 6.02
CA ASN A 156 17.63 15.41 5.87
C ASN A 156 16.95 15.70 7.21
N HIS A 157 16.58 14.67 7.96
CA HIS A 157 15.92 14.82 9.26
C HIS A 157 16.81 15.45 10.34
N LEU A 158 18.09 15.15 10.31
CA LEU A 158 19.08 15.70 11.25
C LEU A 158 19.54 17.09 10.85
N ASN A 159 19.19 17.54 9.64
CA ASN A 159 19.64 18.81 9.03
C ASN A 159 21.17 18.92 8.99
N VAL A 160 21.84 17.85 8.55
CA VAL A 160 23.30 17.78 8.38
C VAL A 160 23.63 17.39 6.94
N ASN A 161 24.88 17.64 6.52
CA ASN A 161 25.31 17.07 5.25
C ASN A 161 25.44 15.54 5.35
N VAL A 162 25.12 14.83 4.25
CA VAL A 162 25.28 13.37 4.19
C VAL A 162 26.72 12.92 4.55
N LYS A 163 27.72 13.74 4.22
CA LYS A 163 29.13 13.43 4.54
C LYS A 163 29.44 13.50 6.04
N ASP A 164 28.69 14.29 6.76
CA ASP A 164 28.95 14.57 8.19
C ASP A 164 28.20 13.58 9.10
N ILE A 165 27.34 12.73 8.55
CA ILE A 165 26.58 11.72 9.31
C ILE A 165 27.50 10.76 10.05
N THR A 166 28.59 10.34 9.42
CA THR A 166 29.55 9.40 10.03
C THR A 166 30.33 9.99 11.19
N GLU A 167 30.33 11.31 11.32
CA GLU A 167 31.02 12.04 12.42
C GLU A 167 30.08 12.33 13.60
N LEU A 168 28.77 12.05 13.43
CA LEU A 168 27.81 12.30 14.50
C LEU A 168 27.98 11.33 15.67
N PRO A 169 28.01 11.82 16.91
CA PRO A 169 27.99 10.96 18.08
C PRO A 169 26.70 10.13 18.11
N GLU A 170 26.84 8.83 18.40
CA GLU A 170 25.71 7.88 18.46
C GLU A 170 24.56 8.37 19.39
N VAL A 171 24.92 8.97 20.51
CA VAL A 171 23.94 9.51 21.47
C VAL A 171 23.07 10.60 20.83
N LEU A 172 23.67 11.48 20.02
CA LEU A 172 22.95 12.54 19.33
C LEU A 172 22.06 11.97 18.23
N PHE A 173 22.59 11.03 17.45
CA PHE A 173 21.83 10.33 16.43
C PHE A 173 20.60 9.64 17.00
N ASN A 174 20.77 8.79 18.02
CA ASN A 174 19.69 8.07 18.67
C ASN A 174 18.66 9.00 19.32
N SER A 175 19.10 10.12 19.92
CA SER A 175 18.19 11.13 20.49
C SER A 175 17.27 11.72 19.42
N LYS A 176 17.81 12.04 18.24
CA LYS A 176 17.05 12.62 17.13
C LYS A 176 16.11 11.61 16.49
N VAL A 177 16.54 10.38 16.26
CA VAL A 177 15.67 9.31 15.78
C VAL A 177 14.50 9.06 16.72
N ASN A 178 14.74 9.05 18.02
CA ASN A 178 13.70 8.94 19.05
C ASN A 178 12.73 10.15 19.04
N GLU A 179 13.22 11.34 18.76
CA GLU A 179 12.37 12.52 18.61
C GLU A 179 11.41 12.38 17.42
N ILE A 180 11.90 11.90 16.27
CA ILE A 180 11.09 11.62 15.07
C ILE A 180 10.06 10.54 15.41
N SER A 181 10.48 9.42 15.98
CA SER A 181 9.59 8.31 16.37
C SER A 181 8.45 8.73 17.31
N ARG A 182 8.66 9.74 18.14
CA ARG A 182 7.60 10.29 19.02
C ARG A 182 6.62 11.20 18.29
N LYS A 183 7.04 11.81 17.17
CA LYS A 183 6.24 12.78 16.41
C LYS A 183 5.40 12.15 15.33
N THR A 184 5.76 10.95 14.87
CA THR A 184 5.04 10.27 13.81
C THR A 184 4.59 8.87 14.21
N GLN A 185 3.46 8.44 13.66
CA GLN A 185 3.01 7.04 13.68
C GLN A 185 3.30 6.34 12.35
N GLY A 186 3.83 7.05 11.38
CA GLY A 186 4.23 6.52 10.08
C GLY A 186 5.37 5.52 10.20
N LYS A 187 5.52 4.68 9.19
CA LYS A 187 6.61 3.70 9.04
C LYS A 187 7.27 3.90 7.68
N LEU A 188 8.57 3.70 7.64
CA LEU A 188 9.39 3.73 6.44
C LEU A 188 10.26 2.47 6.40
#